data_e2ccb9fb9cafb8cd9c8288c461fdb14f
#
_entry.id   e2ccb9fb9cafb8cd9c8288c461fdb14f
#
_cell.length_a   1.000
_cell.length_b   1.000
_cell.length_c   1.000
_cell.angle_alpha   90.00
_cell.angle_beta   90.00
_cell.angle_gamma   90.00
#
_symmetry.space_group_name_H-M   'P 1'
#
loop_
_entity.id
_entity.type
_entity.pdbx_description
1 polymer ?
#
loop_
_entity_poly.entity_id
_entity_poly.type
_entity_poly.pdbx_seq_one_letter_code
_entity_poly.pdbx_strand_id
1 'polypeptide(L)'
;MSEDNKNRLQLVLAPGLLCTADLFRDQIAALSGRADIHIVDTMGMGSVQAMAEKVLQEIDGRFVAIGLSMGGYVALTLAQLAPQRVAGLGLLSTNAEADTEAKKQQRRDLIALSKMGKFKGVTPRLLPRLLSLQGQQDDQLVARVLAMAEAVGQANFTSQQEAIMGRADRRGDLPQLAMPSLVLCGREDSLTPPEQSQEMAGLLPDCELRLLDGVGHLSSMEAPEAVSAALAALLDRAAA
;
A
#
# COMPACT_ATOMS: atom_id res chain seq x y z
N MET A 1 8.76 24.26 -21.92
CA MET A 1 7.92 23.38 -21.05
C MET A 1 6.53 23.94 -21.18
N SER A 2 5.61 23.20 -21.82
CA SER A 2 4.24 23.64 -22.10
C SER A 2 3.46 23.83 -20.80
N GLU A 3 2.54 24.79 -20.77
CA GLU A 3 1.65 25.09 -19.63
C GLU A 3 0.80 23.89 -19.20
N ASP A 4 0.59 22.91 -20.07
CA ASP A 4 -0.09 21.65 -19.78
C ASP A 4 0.56 20.79 -18.69
N ASN A 5 1.84 20.99 -18.40
CA ASN A 5 2.56 20.18 -17.40
C ASN A 5 2.41 20.71 -15.96
N LYS A 6 1.87 21.92 -15.77
CA LYS A 6 1.72 22.52 -14.43
C LYS A 6 0.46 22.06 -13.67
N ASN A 7 -0.45 21.38 -14.33
CA ASN A 7 -1.76 21.02 -13.76
C ASN A 7 -1.99 19.50 -13.68
N ARG A 8 -0.94 18.71 -13.88
CA ARG A 8 -1.04 17.26 -13.85
C ARG A 8 -1.12 16.78 -12.41
N LEU A 9 -2.11 15.95 -12.10
CA LEU A 9 -2.28 15.38 -10.76
C LEU A 9 -1.11 14.44 -10.45
N GLN A 10 -0.52 14.58 -9.27
CA GLN A 10 0.53 13.67 -8.81
C GLN A 10 -0.10 12.43 -8.20
N LEU A 11 0.50 11.26 -8.45
CA LEU A 11 0.08 9.97 -7.92
C LEU A 11 1.20 9.38 -7.07
N VAL A 12 1.00 9.35 -5.77
CA VAL A 12 1.92 8.77 -4.80
C VAL A 12 1.55 7.31 -4.57
N LEU A 13 2.46 6.40 -4.88
CA LEU A 13 2.29 4.96 -4.70
C LEU A 13 3.21 4.45 -3.58
N ALA A 14 2.64 3.98 -2.48
CA ALA A 14 3.37 3.45 -1.33
C ALA A 14 3.35 1.91 -1.32
N PRO A 15 4.51 1.26 -1.51
CA PRO A 15 4.61 -0.20 -1.50
C PRO A 15 4.39 -0.82 -0.12
N GLY A 16 4.03 -2.11 -0.11
CA GLY A 16 3.90 -2.92 1.08
C GLY A 16 5.25 -3.37 1.67
N LEU A 17 5.17 -4.07 2.80
CA LEU A 17 6.32 -4.75 3.42
C LEU A 17 7.00 -5.70 2.42
N LEU A 18 8.32 -5.61 2.30
CA LEU A 18 9.11 -6.42 1.36
C LEU A 18 8.75 -6.22 -0.12
N CYS A 19 8.12 -5.09 -0.45
CA CYS A 19 7.78 -4.74 -1.83
C CYS A 19 8.61 -3.55 -2.33
N THR A 20 8.82 -3.52 -3.63
CA THR A 20 9.45 -2.42 -4.38
C THR A 20 8.43 -1.77 -5.32
N ALA A 21 8.88 -0.87 -6.19
CA ALA A 21 8.04 -0.29 -7.26
C ALA A 21 7.40 -1.35 -8.16
N ASP A 22 7.97 -2.55 -8.27
CA ASP A 22 7.44 -3.65 -9.08
C ASP A 22 6.05 -4.12 -8.61
N LEU A 23 5.69 -3.87 -7.35
CA LEU A 23 4.33 -4.05 -6.82
C LEU A 23 3.26 -3.33 -7.66
N PHE A 24 3.61 -2.15 -8.18
CA PHE A 24 2.72 -1.29 -8.96
C PHE A 24 3.13 -1.16 -10.43
N ARG A 25 3.98 -2.05 -10.97
CA ARG A 25 4.50 -1.97 -12.34
C ARG A 25 3.41 -1.77 -13.37
N ASP A 26 2.33 -2.52 -13.27
CA ASP A 26 1.25 -2.52 -14.25
C ASP A 26 0.38 -1.25 -14.10
N GLN A 27 0.17 -0.75 -12.88
CA GLN A 27 -0.50 0.51 -12.59
C GLN A 27 0.34 1.72 -13.06
N ILE A 28 1.66 1.66 -12.87
CA ILE A 28 2.60 2.67 -13.39
C ILE A 28 2.48 2.74 -14.91
N ALA A 29 2.51 1.61 -15.60
CA ALA A 29 2.37 1.57 -17.06
C ALA A 29 1.02 2.13 -17.53
N ALA A 30 -0.07 1.75 -16.85
CA ALA A 30 -1.42 2.18 -17.22
C ALA A 30 -1.70 3.66 -16.96
N LEU A 31 -1.10 4.25 -15.91
CA LEU A 31 -1.45 5.58 -15.40
C LEU A 31 -0.39 6.66 -15.69
N SER A 32 0.81 6.32 -16.19
CA SER A 32 1.88 7.27 -16.49
C SER A 32 1.48 8.36 -17.52
N GLY A 33 0.51 8.07 -18.40
CA GLY A 33 -0.09 9.03 -19.30
C GLY A 33 -1.05 10.03 -18.62
N ARG A 34 -1.52 9.77 -17.41
CA ARG A 34 -2.58 10.49 -16.71
C ARG A 34 -2.10 11.29 -15.49
N ALA A 35 -1.05 10.84 -14.82
CA ALA A 35 -0.52 11.46 -13.61
C ALA A 35 1.01 11.38 -13.58
N ASP A 36 1.64 12.28 -12.83
CA ASP A 36 3.06 12.18 -12.51
C ASP A 36 3.22 11.25 -11.31
N ILE A 37 3.94 10.13 -11.50
CA ILE A 37 4.00 9.04 -10.53
C ILE A 37 5.22 9.18 -9.63
N HIS A 38 4.98 9.18 -8.32
CA HIS A 38 6.00 9.16 -7.27
C HIS A 38 5.88 7.86 -6.47
N ILE A 39 6.96 7.09 -6.40
CA ILE A 39 7.01 5.87 -5.60
C ILE A 39 7.64 6.20 -4.25
N VAL A 40 6.93 5.89 -3.18
CA VAL A 40 7.42 6.12 -1.82
C VAL A 40 8.64 5.23 -1.56
N ASP A 41 9.75 5.85 -1.19
CA ASP A 41 10.90 5.14 -0.68
C ASP A 41 10.60 4.69 0.76
N THR A 42 10.56 3.37 0.97
CA THR A 42 10.29 2.75 2.28
C THR A 42 11.56 2.17 2.91
N MET A 43 12.73 2.41 2.29
CA MET A 43 13.99 1.82 2.72
C MET A 43 14.63 2.64 3.85
N GLY A 44 15.22 1.94 4.82
CA GLY A 44 15.97 2.56 5.92
C GLY A 44 15.14 3.34 6.95
N MET A 45 13.81 3.38 6.81
CA MET A 45 12.93 4.15 7.69
C MET A 45 12.12 3.23 8.61
N GLY A 46 12.36 3.37 9.91
CA GLY A 46 11.65 2.61 10.97
C GLY A 46 10.35 3.27 11.45
N SER A 47 9.78 4.19 10.68
CA SER A 47 8.55 4.91 11.03
C SER A 47 7.70 5.21 9.81
N VAL A 48 6.41 4.87 9.87
CA VAL A 48 5.40 5.23 8.86
C VAL A 48 5.28 6.74 8.73
N GLN A 49 5.37 7.45 9.85
CA GLN A 49 5.33 8.91 9.86
C GLN A 49 6.53 9.51 9.12
N ALA A 50 7.75 9.00 9.36
CA ALA A 50 8.95 9.48 8.67
C ALA A 50 8.86 9.25 7.14
N MET A 51 8.28 8.11 6.69
CA MET A 51 8.01 7.86 5.28
C MET A 51 7.05 8.90 4.69
N ALA A 52 5.96 9.21 5.41
CA ALA A 52 4.99 10.21 4.97
C ALA A 52 5.57 11.63 4.95
N GLU A 53 6.31 12.02 5.98
CA GLU A 53 6.97 13.33 6.06
C GLU A 53 7.99 13.53 4.93
N LYS A 54 8.76 12.49 4.58
CA LYS A 54 9.68 12.52 3.43
C LYS A 54 8.93 12.80 2.12
N VAL A 55 7.83 12.10 1.87
CA VAL A 55 6.98 12.36 0.69
C VAL A 55 6.51 13.81 0.66
N LEU A 56 6.04 14.37 1.79
CA LEU A 56 5.57 15.75 1.87
C LEU A 56 6.68 16.79 1.63
N GLN A 57 7.95 16.42 1.82
CA GLN A 57 9.12 17.26 1.51
C GLN A 57 9.56 17.15 0.05
N GLU A 58 9.34 15.99 -0.59
CA GLU A 58 9.81 15.71 -1.95
C GLU A 58 8.83 16.16 -3.04
N ILE A 59 7.53 16.24 -2.72
CA ILE A 59 6.50 16.63 -3.68
C ILE A 59 5.79 17.92 -3.25
N ASP A 60 5.49 18.76 -4.21
CA ASP A 60 4.71 19.99 -4.02
C ASP A 60 3.26 19.82 -4.49
N GLY A 61 2.35 20.70 -4.01
CA GLY A 61 0.97 20.74 -4.48
C GLY A 61 0.09 19.59 -3.98
N ARG A 62 -0.97 19.28 -4.77
CA ARG A 62 -1.96 18.23 -4.44
C ARG A 62 -1.61 16.92 -5.14
N PHE A 63 -1.94 15.81 -4.49
CA PHE A 63 -1.66 14.46 -4.99
C PHE A 63 -2.74 13.46 -4.55
N VAL A 64 -2.83 12.35 -5.26
CA VAL A 64 -3.59 11.16 -4.84
C VAL A 64 -2.63 10.21 -4.14
N ALA A 65 -2.95 9.82 -2.90
CA ALA A 65 -2.15 8.91 -2.09
C ALA A 65 -2.72 7.48 -2.19
N ILE A 66 -1.94 6.55 -2.72
CA ILE A 66 -2.30 5.14 -2.84
C ILE A 66 -1.31 4.30 -2.03
N GLY A 67 -1.82 3.36 -1.25
CA GLY A 67 -0.94 2.44 -0.54
C GLY A 67 -1.49 1.02 -0.47
N LEU A 68 -0.61 0.04 -0.65
CA LEU A 68 -0.94 -1.36 -0.45
C LEU A 68 -0.31 -1.87 0.84
N SER A 69 -1.10 -2.53 1.71
CA SER A 69 -0.65 -3.14 2.97
C SER A 69 0.05 -2.10 3.88
N MET A 70 1.34 -2.24 4.17
CA MET A 70 2.14 -1.24 4.89
C MET A 70 2.06 0.14 4.21
N GLY A 71 2.06 0.19 2.88
CA GLY A 71 1.88 1.44 2.13
C GLY A 71 0.55 2.13 2.41
N GLY A 72 -0.51 1.38 2.74
CA GLY A 72 -1.79 1.94 3.18
C GLY A 72 -1.66 2.73 4.49
N TYR A 73 -0.78 2.29 5.40
CA TYR A 73 -0.49 3.06 6.62
C TYR A 73 0.21 4.40 6.30
N VAL A 74 1.08 4.40 5.28
CA VAL A 74 1.72 5.63 4.79
C VAL A 74 0.68 6.56 4.16
N ALA A 75 -0.21 6.04 3.29
CA ALA A 75 -1.27 6.80 2.65
C ALA A 75 -2.24 7.42 3.66
N LEU A 76 -2.66 6.67 4.69
CA LEU A 76 -3.48 7.19 5.80
C LEU A 76 -2.75 8.28 6.59
N THR A 77 -1.45 8.11 6.81
CA THR A 77 -0.65 9.13 7.53
C THR A 77 -0.49 10.39 6.69
N LEU A 78 -0.30 10.29 5.38
CA LEU A 78 -0.31 11.44 4.46
C LEU A 78 -1.64 12.19 4.50
N ALA A 79 -2.76 11.47 4.46
CA ALA A 79 -4.10 12.06 4.53
C ALA A 79 -4.35 12.78 5.86
N GLN A 80 -3.81 12.28 6.96
CA GLN A 80 -3.92 12.91 8.27
C GLN A 80 -2.99 14.12 8.44
N LEU A 81 -1.73 14.04 7.96
CA LEU A 81 -0.76 15.13 8.10
C LEU A 81 -1.04 16.31 7.15
N ALA A 82 -1.56 16.05 5.97
CA ALA A 82 -1.76 17.06 4.93
C ALA A 82 -3.11 16.88 4.18
N PRO A 83 -4.25 16.88 4.88
CA PRO A 83 -5.56 16.59 4.28
C PRO A 83 -5.91 17.51 3.11
N GLN A 84 -5.44 18.78 3.12
CA GLN A 84 -5.68 19.73 2.02
C GLN A 84 -4.85 19.43 0.76
N ARG A 85 -3.76 18.65 0.90
CA ARG A 85 -2.91 18.24 -0.22
C ARG A 85 -3.33 16.90 -0.82
N VAL A 86 -3.99 16.04 -0.03
CA VAL A 86 -4.45 14.74 -0.52
C VAL A 86 -5.77 14.90 -1.25
N ALA A 87 -5.71 14.87 -2.59
CA ALA A 87 -6.86 15.01 -3.49
C ALA A 87 -7.72 13.75 -3.57
N GLY A 88 -7.15 12.58 -3.28
CA GLY A 88 -7.81 11.29 -3.26
C GLY A 88 -7.00 10.27 -2.47
N LEU A 89 -7.66 9.27 -1.91
CA LEU A 89 -7.06 8.25 -1.05
C LEU A 89 -7.38 6.83 -1.54
N GLY A 90 -6.36 6.02 -1.82
CA GLY A 90 -6.52 4.61 -2.18
C GLY A 90 -5.88 3.68 -1.16
N LEU A 91 -6.67 2.81 -0.57
CA LEU A 91 -6.30 1.86 0.47
C LEU A 91 -6.49 0.44 -0.06
N LEU A 92 -5.38 -0.21 -0.45
CA LEU A 92 -5.39 -1.52 -1.08
C LEU A 92 -4.89 -2.57 -0.08
N SER A 93 -5.68 -3.64 0.15
CA SER A 93 -5.26 -4.77 1.00
C SER A 93 -4.58 -4.30 2.29
N THR A 94 -5.24 -3.45 3.07
CA THR A 94 -4.70 -2.80 4.27
C THR A 94 -5.76 -2.66 5.36
N ASN A 95 -5.41 -2.05 6.48
CA ASN A 95 -6.35 -1.70 7.56
C ASN A 95 -5.92 -0.38 8.25
N ALA A 96 -6.79 0.16 9.08
CA ALA A 96 -6.53 1.39 9.84
C ALA A 96 -6.15 1.13 11.32
N GLU A 97 -6.07 -0.13 11.77
CA GLU A 97 -5.78 -0.50 13.15
C GLU A 97 -4.29 -0.37 13.51
N ALA A 98 -4.00 -0.05 14.77
CA ALA A 98 -2.69 -0.32 15.34
C ALA A 98 -2.49 -1.83 15.57
N ASP A 99 -1.24 -2.29 15.59
CA ASP A 99 -0.95 -3.65 16.01
C ASP A 99 -1.26 -3.84 17.51
N THR A 100 -1.93 -4.94 17.84
CA THR A 100 -2.02 -5.42 19.22
C THR A 100 -0.65 -5.83 19.76
N GLU A 101 -0.47 -5.90 21.06
CA GLU A 101 0.79 -6.37 21.64
C GLU A 101 1.17 -7.80 21.17
N ALA A 102 0.19 -8.66 20.96
CA ALA A 102 0.43 -9.98 20.38
C ALA A 102 0.98 -9.91 18.94
N LYS A 103 0.41 -9.03 18.10
CA LYS A 103 0.92 -8.79 16.73
C LYS A 103 2.33 -8.19 16.77
N LYS A 104 2.59 -7.21 17.66
CA LYS A 104 3.94 -6.62 17.83
C LYS A 104 4.95 -7.67 18.29
N GLN A 105 4.57 -8.58 19.21
CA GLN A 105 5.46 -9.65 19.63
C GLN A 105 5.79 -10.59 18.46
N GLN A 106 4.81 -10.99 17.66
CA GLN A 106 5.05 -11.79 16.46
C GLN A 106 6.02 -11.12 15.50
N ARG A 107 5.94 -9.78 15.32
CA ARG A 107 6.90 -9.04 14.48
C ARG A 107 8.29 -9.02 15.08
N ARG A 108 8.44 -8.83 16.39
CA ARG A 108 9.73 -8.93 17.09
C ARG A 108 10.36 -10.31 16.90
N ASP A 109 9.55 -11.38 16.99
CA ASP A 109 10.02 -12.74 16.77
C ASP A 109 10.49 -12.97 15.34
N LEU A 110 9.77 -12.41 14.34
CA LEU A 110 10.17 -12.46 12.93
C LEU A 110 11.48 -11.69 12.68
N ILE A 111 11.65 -10.52 13.31
CA ILE A 111 12.91 -9.75 13.25
C ILE A 111 14.05 -10.56 13.87
N ALA A 112 13.83 -11.16 15.04
CA ALA A 112 14.85 -11.99 15.71
C ALA A 112 15.22 -13.20 14.84
N LEU A 113 14.22 -13.89 14.28
CA LEU A 113 14.44 -15.03 13.39
C LEU A 113 15.20 -14.63 12.11
N SER A 114 14.90 -13.46 11.55
CA SER A 114 15.60 -12.96 10.36
C SER A 114 17.10 -12.76 10.60
N LYS A 115 17.52 -12.46 11.83
CA LYS A 115 18.93 -12.25 12.23
C LYS A 115 19.69 -13.55 12.50
N MET A 116 18.98 -14.66 12.73
CA MET A 116 19.62 -15.95 13.13
C MET A 116 20.09 -16.79 11.95
N GLY A 117 19.79 -16.44 10.70
CA GLY A 117 20.09 -17.24 9.53
C GLY A 117 20.22 -16.46 8.25
N LYS A 118 20.26 -17.17 7.10
CA LYS A 118 20.17 -16.52 5.79
C LYS A 118 18.76 -15.98 5.62
N PHE A 119 18.60 -14.67 5.63
CA PHE A 119 17.34 -14.01 5.31
C PHE A 119 16.91 -14.35 3.88
N LYS A 120 15.68 -14.85 3.72
CA LYS A 120 15.11 -15.22 2.43
C LYS A 120 13.96 -14.32 2.00
N GLY A 121 13.63 -13.29 2.82
CA GLY A 121 12.45 -12.44 2.58
C GLY A 121 11.17 -13.26 2.61
N VAL A 122 10.52 -13.39 1.46
CA VAL A 122 9.37 -14.27 1.27
C VAL A 122 9.85 -15.68 0.97
N THR A 123 9.23 -16.67 1.63
CA THR A 123 9.50 -18.10 1.40
C THR A 123 8.26 -18.76 0.82
N PRO A 124 8.37 -19.94 0.17
CA PRO A 124 7.20 -20.68 -0.33
C PRO A 124 6.10 -20.88 0.72
N ARG A 125 6.48 -20.99 1.99
CA ARG A 125 5.54 -21.15 3.12
C ARG A 125 4.68 -19.89 3.37
N LEU A 126 5.13 -18.71 2.93
CA LEU A 126 4.41 -17.44 3.09
C LEU A 126 3.54 -17.10 1.88
N LEU A 127 3.81 -17.70 0.71
CA LEU A 127 3.05 -17.43 -0.52
C LEU A 127 1.53 -17.60 -0.36
N PRO A 128 1.00 -18.63 0.34
CA PRO A 128 -0.44 -18.78 0.56
C PRO A 128 -1.09 -17.64 1.37
N ARG A 129 -0.30 -16.81 2.03
CA ARG A 129 -0.79 -15.63 2.74
C ARG A 129 -0.74 -14.36 1.89
N LEU A 130 0.04 -14.39 0.81
CA LEU A 130 0.28 -13.23 -0.07
C LEU A 130 -0.53 -13.32 -1.37
N LEU A 131 -0.74 -14.53 -1.86
CA LEU A 131 -1.37 -14.79 -3.15
C LEU A 131 -2.59 -15.70 -3.01
N SER A 132 -3.57 -15.50 -3.88
CA SER A 132 -4.69 -16.42 -4.07
C SER A 132 -4.22 -17.82 -4.49
N LEU A 133 -5.12 -18.80 -4.44
CA LEU A 133 -4.80 -20.15 -4.90
C LEU A 133 -4.34 -20.15 -6.38
N GLN A 134 -4.93 -19.31 -7.22
CA GLN A 134 -4.53 -19.17 -8.63
C GLN A 134 -3.19 -18.45 -8.75
N GLY A 135 -2.99 -17.35 -8.01
CA GLY A 135 -1.75 -16.59 -8.05
C GLY A 135 -0.52 -17.39 -7.61
N GLN A 136 -0.68 -18.37 -6.71
CA GLN A 136 0.38 -19.29 -6.31
C GLN A 136 0.83 -20.25 -7.42
N GLN A 137 0.03 -20.43 -8.48
CA GLN A 137 0.33 -21.29 -9.63
C GLN A 137 0.96 -20.49 -10.78
N ASP A 138 1.03 -19.19 -10.69
CA ASP A 138 1.72 -18.33 -11.65
C ASP A 138 3.20 -18.18 -11.25
N ASP A 139 4.07 -18.97 -11.89
CA ASP A 139 5.52 -18.95 -11.62
C ASP A 139 6.14 -17.57 -11.85
N GLN A 140 5.64 -16.77 -12.80
CA GLN A 140 6.14 -15.43 -13.07
C GLN A 140 5.76 -14.45 -11.95
N LEU A 141 4.53 -14.51 -11.48
CA LEU A 141 4.05 -13.73 -10.35
C LEU A 141 4.83 -14.08 -9.07
N VAL A 142 4.98 -15.38 -8.78
CA VAL A 142 5.76 -15.86 -7.64
C VAL A 142 7.21 -15.38 -7.72
N ALA A 143 7.85 -15.50 -8.88
CA ALA A 143 9.23 -15.03 -9.06
C ALA A 143 9.39 -13.53 -8.80
N ARG A 144 8.42 -12.70 -9.25
CA ARG A 144 8.40 -11.25 -8.96
C ARG A 144 8.30 -10.97 -7.46
N VAL A 145 7.40 -11.65 -6.76
CA VAL A 145 7.23 -11.50 -5.29
C VAL A 145 8.52 -11.83 -4.54
N LEU A 146 9.18 -12.93 -4.91
CA LEU A 146 10.44 -13.34 -4.30
C LEU A 146 11.57 -12.33 -4.60
N ALA A 147 11.65 -11.84 -5.83
CA ALA A 147 12.66 -10.86 -6.26
C ALA A 147 12.51 -9.51 -5.53
N MET A 148 11.29 -9.02 -5.33
CA MET A 148 11.04 -7.81 -4.53
C MET A 148 11.55 -7.98 -3.09
N ALA A 149 11.23 -9.10 -2.46
CA ALA A 149 11.64 -9.36 -1.08
C ALA A 149 13.17 -9.50 -0.93
N GLU A 150 13.83 -10.09 -1.92
CA GLU A 150 15.30 -10.17 -1.97
C GLU A 150 15.92 -8.77 -2.14
N ALA A 151 15.38 -7.95 -3.04
CA ALA A 151 15.85 -6.59 -3.29
C ALA A 151 15.70 -5.67 -2.06
N VAL A 152 14.62 -5.81 -1.30
CA VAL A 152 14.43 -5.07 -0.03
C VAL A 152 15.45 -5.49 1.01
N GLY A 153 15.67 -6.78 1.17
CA GLY A 153 16.70 -7.31 2.06
C GLY A 153 16.38 -7.21 3.56
N GLN A 154 17.24 -7.81 4.38
CA GLN A 154 17.01 -7.99 5.81
C GLN A 154 17.00 -6.68 6.62
N ALA A 155 17.90 -5.75 6.32
CA ALA A 155 17.98 -4.49 7.05
C ALA A 155 16.70 -3.67 6.90
N ASN A 156 16.19 -3.57 5.66
CA ASN A 156 14.94 -2.86 5.37
C ASN A 156 13.71 -3.63 5.89
N PHE A 157 13.71 -4.96 5.84
CA PHE A 157 12.68 -5.76 6.51
C PHE A 157 12.57 -5.40 7.99
N THR A 158 13.69 -5.28 8.69
CA THR A 158 13.69 -4.91 10.11
C THR A 158 13.10 -3.52 10.33
N SER A 159 13.57 -2.50 9.61
CA SER A 159 13.05 -1.14 9.74
C SER A 159 11.58 -1.02 9.34
N GLN A 160 11.14 -1.71 8.29
CA GLN A 160 9.73 -1.75 7.90
C GLN A 160 8.84 -2.43 8.96
N GLN A 161 9.30 -3.52 9.60
CA GLN A 161 8.58 -4.16 10.71
C GLN A 161 8.48 -3.21 11.92
N GLU A 162 9.53 -2.47 12.24
CA GLU A 162 9.51 -1.44 13.29
C GLU A 162 8.53 -0.33 12.97
N ALA A 163 8.50 0.16 11.72
CA ALA A 163 7.52 1.13 11.25
C ALA A 163 6.08 0.65 11.42
N ILE A 164 5.80 -0.61 11.09
CA ILE A 164 4.46 -1.19 11.24
C ILE A 164 4.07 -1.30 12.72
N MET A 165 4.98 -1.74 13.60
CA MET A 165 4.71 -1.85 15.04
C MET A 165 4.44 -0.50 15.70
N GLY A 166 5.08 0.56 15.20
CA GLY A 166 4.94 1.92 15.73
C GLY A 166 3.74 2.71 15.19
N ARG A 167 2.98 2.17 14.22
CA ARG A 167 1.85 2.89 13.62
C ARG A 167 0.72 3.15 14.61
N ALA A 168 0.11 4.31 14.51
CA ALA A 168 -1.09 4.66 15.26
C ALA A 168 -2.33 3.94 14.74
N ASP A 169 -3.34 3.78 15.59
CA ASP A 169 -4.71 3.44 15.17
C ASP A 169 -5.35 4.68 14.51
N ARG A 170 -5.77 4.52 13.26
CA ARG A 170 -6.32 5.60 12.42
C ARG A 170 -7.83 5.48 12.19
N ARG A 171 -8.49 4.49 12.77
CA ARG A 171 -9.95 4.31 12.60
C ARG A 171 -10.74 5.55 13.02
N GLY A 172 -10.32 6.20 14.09
CA GLY A 172 -10.96 7.44 14.56
C GLY A 172 -10.76 8.65 13.64
N ASP A 173 -9.76 8.62 12.75
CA ASP A 173 -9.48 9.70 11.80
C ASP A 173 -10.33 9.57 10.53
N LEU A 174 -10.72 8.33 10.13
CA LEU A 174 -11.39 8.04 8.86
C LEU A 174 -12.65 8.90 8.60
N PRO A 175 -13.55 9.15 9.58
CA PRO A 175 -14.75 9.97 9.36
C PRO A 175 -14.46 11.43 8.99
N GLN A 176 -13.24 11.90 9.21
CA GLN A 176 -12.80 13.29 8.92
C GLN A 176 -12.12 13.41 7.54
N LEU A 177 -11.82 12.28 6.88
CA LEU A 177 -11.16 12.25 5.58
C LEU A 177 -12.21 12.39 4.47
N ALA A 178 -12.50 13.64 4.07
CA ALA A 178 -13.58 13.97 3.13
C ALA A 178 -13.18 13.83 1.64
N MET A 179 -11.90 13.55 1.34
CA MET A 179 -11.47 13.36 -0.05
C MET A 179 -12.07 12.08 -0.65
N PRO A 180 -12.32 12.05 -1.99
CA PRO A 180 -12.69 10.82 -2.68
C PRO A 180 -11.76 9.67 -2.31
N SER A 181 -12.33 8.56 -1.88
CA SER A 181 -11.57 7.40 -1.40
C SER A 181 -11.94 6.13 -2.16
N LEU A 182 -10.96 5.24 -2.27
CA LEU A 182 -11.11 3.87 -2.77
C LEU A 182 -10.56 2.92 -1.72
N VAL A 183 -11.34 1.95 -1.29
CA VAL A 183 -10.88 0.79 -0.53
C VAL A 183 -11.01 -0.44 -1.42
N LEU A 184 -9.90 -1.16 -1.62
CA LEU A 184 -9.88 -2.33 -2.50
C LEU A 184 -9.16 -3.49 -1.79
N CYS A 185 -9.74 -4.69 -1.87
CA CYS A 185 -9.19 -5.89 -1.26
C CYS A 185 -9.54 -7.12 -2.08
N GLY A 186 -8.63 -8.09 -2.11
CA GLY A 186 -8.96 -9.44 -2.59
C GLY A 186 -9.81 -10.21 -1.59
N ARG A 187 -10.79 -11.00 -2.05
CA ARG A 187 -11.62 -11.82 -1.15
C ARG A 187 -10.86 -12.98 -0.52
N GLU A 188 -9.72 -13.37 -1.10
CA GLU A 188 -8.84 -14.41 -0.55
C GLU A 188 -7.70 -13.82 0.30
N ASP A 189 -7.71 -12.51 0.59
CA ASP A 189 -6.71 -11.88 1.45
C ASP A 189 -6.84 -12.35 2.91
N SER A 190 -5.89 -13.17 3.34
CA SER A 190 -5.83 -13.70 4.72
C SER A 190 -4.95 -12.87 5.66
N LEU A 191 -4.22 -11.87 5.14
CA LEU A 191 -3.39 -10.97 5.95
C LEU A 191 -4.18 -9.76 6.47
N THR A 192 -4.95 -9.16 5.57
CA THR A 192 -5.90 -8.07 5.85
C THR A 192 -7.26 -8.47 5.29
N PRO A 193 -8.02 -9.30 6.03
CA PRO A 193 -9.28 -9.86 5.56
C PRO A 193 -10.27 -8.80 5.09
N PRO A 194 -11.17 -9.13 4.14
CA PRO A 194 -12.14 -8.18 3.56
C PRO A 194 -12.96 -7.40 4.58
N GLU A 195 -13.20 -7.95 5.75
CA GLU A 195 -13.95 -7.31 6.84
C GLU A 195 -13.27 -6.01 7.31
N GLN A 196 -11.93 -5.97 7.32
CA GLN A 196 -11.17 -4.75 7.67
C GLN A 196 -11.32 -3.67 6.59
N SER A 197 -11.39 -4.06 5.33
CA SER A 197 -11.69 -3.16 4.22
C SER A 197 -13.12 -2.64 4.28
N GLN A 198 -14.09 -3.49 4.62
CA GLN A 198 -15.49 -3.09 4.83
C GLN A 198 -15.63 -2.11 6.00
N GLU A 199 -14.91 -2.34 7.11
CA GLU A 199 -14.86 -1.41 8.25
C GLU A 199 -14.36 -0.03 7.81
N MET A 200 -13.21 0.03 7.12
CA MET A 200 -12.66 1.31 6.65
C MET A 200 -13.61 2.03 5.69
N ALA A 201 -14.18 1.31 4.73
CA ALA A 201 -15.11 1.88 3.76
C ALA A 201 -16.39 2.42 4.42
N GLY A 202 -16.87 1.77 5.49
CA GLY A 202 -18.03 2.23 6.26
C GLY A 202 -17.75 3.47 7.11
N LEU A 203 -16.49 3.78 7.40
CA LEU A 203 -16.09 4.95 8.18
C LEU A 203 -15.72 6.16 7.30
N LEU A 204 -15.33 5.95 6.04
CA LEU A 204 -14.94 7.01 5.10
C LEU A 204 -16.19 7.64 4.47
N PRO A 205 -16.33 9.00 4.48
CA PRO A 205 -17.53 9.68 4.01
C PRO A 205 -17.82 9.54 2.51
N ASP A 206 -16.78 9.54 1.68
CA ASP A 206 -16.89 9.41 0.21
C ASP A 206 -15.99 8.26 -0.28
N CYS A 207 -16.48 7.03 -0.12
CA CYS A 207 -15.69 5.83 -0.37
C CYS A 207 -16.34 4.88 -1.36
N GLU A 208 -15.56 4.45 -2.35
CA GLU A 208 -15.88 3.28 -3.17
C GLU A 208 -15.19 2.04 -2.59
N LEU A 209 -15.96 0.99 -2.30
CA LEU A 209 -15.42 -0.31 -1.87
C LEU A 209 -15.41 -1.28 -3.05
N ARG A 210 -14.25 -1.90 -3.31
CA ARG A 210 -14.11 -2.99 -4.30
C ARG A 210 -13.51 -4.23 -3.65
N LEU A 211 -14.26 -5.34 -3.70
CA LEU A 211 -13.80 -6.67 -3.29
C LEU A 211 -13.65 -7.55 -4.53
N LEU A 212 -12.43 -8.03 -4.79
CA LEU A 212 -12.07 -8.76 -6.00
C LEU A 212 -12.11 -10.28 -5.74
N ASP A 213 -12.89 -11.00 -6.52
CA ASP A 213 -12.98 -12.47 -6.44
C ASP A 213 -11.70 -13.12 -7.00
N GLY A 214 -11.22 -14.21 -6.37
CA GLY A 214 -10.03 -14.96 -6.80
C GLY A 214 -8.70 -14.20 -6.60
N VAL A 215 -8.69 -13.18 -5.75
CA VAL A 215 -7.53 -12.30 -5.52
C VAL A 215 -7.13 -12.38 -4.04
N GLY A 216 -5.83 -12.51 -3.78
CA GLY A 216 -5.23 -12.50 -2.46
C GLY A 216 -4.77 -11.11 -2.01
N HIS A 217 -3.68 -11.08 -1.24
CA HIS A 217 -3.18 -9.85 -0.60
C HIS A 217 -2.48 -8.89 -1.59
N LEU A 218 -1.77 -9.41 -2.59
CA LEU A 218 -1.04 -8.58 -3.56
C LEU A 218 -1.94 -8.21 -4.75
N SER A 219 -3.08 -7.58 -4.45
CA SER A 219 -4.16 -7.29 -5.40
C SER A 219 -3.70 -6.52 -6.64
N SER A 220 -2.72 -5.61 -6.53
CA SER A 220 -2.16 -4.87 -7.67
C SER A 220 -1.42 -5.74 -8.68
N MET A 221 -0.89 -6.88 -8.23
CA MET A 221 -0.17 -7.84 -9.06
C MET A 221 -1.07 -8.95 -9.59
N GLU A 222 -2.05 -9.38 -8.79
CA GLU A 222 -2.95 -10.49 -9.12
C GLU A 222 -4.12 -10.08 -10.03
N ALA A 223 -4.54 -8.81 -9.95
CA ALA A 223 -5.64 -8.26 -10.77
C ALA A 223 -5.27 -6.88 -11.35
N PRO A 224 -4.18 -6.81 -12.17
CA PRO A 224 -3.60 -5.53 -12.57
C PRO A 224 -4.57 -4.64 -13.35
N GLU A 225 -5.40 -5.19 -14.23
CA GLU A 225 -6.37 -4.43 -15.02
C GLU A 225 -7.48 -3.85 -14.13
N ALA A 226 -8.03 -4.68 -13.23
CA ALA A 226 -9.12 -4.24 -12.32
C ALA A 226 -8.64 -3.16 -11.36
N VAL A 227 -7.42 -3.31 -10.82
CA VAL A 227 -6.81 -2.32 -9.93
C VAL A 227 -6.49 -1.04 -10.69
N SER A 228 -5.90 -1.12 -11.89
CA SER A 228 -5.60 0.04 -12.73
C SER A 228 -6.87 0.83 -13.08
N ALA A 229 -7.96 0.15 -13.43
CA ALA A 229 -9.24 0.78 -13.72
C ALA A 229 -9.83 1.48 -12.48
N ALA A 230 -9.73 0.85 -11.30
CA ALA A 230 -10.19 1.43 -10.04
C ALA A 230 -9.39 2.69 -9.67
N LEU A 231 -8.07 2.65 -9.83
CA LEU A 231 -7.22 3.82 -9.58
C LEU A 231 -7.46 4.94 -10.60
N ALA A 232 -7.72 4.60 -11.88
CA ALA A 232 -8.09 5.58 -12.89
C ALA A 232 -9.39 6.30 -12.52
N ALA A 233 -10.40 5.57 -12.07
CA ALA A 233 -11.67 6.16 -11.59
C ALA A 233 -11.48 7.05 -10.36
N LEU A 234 -10.60 6.66 -9.43
CA LEU A 234 -10.24 7.50 -8.28
C LEU A 234 -9.55 8.80 -8.72
N LEU A 235 -8.64 8.74 -9.70
CA LEU A 235 -7.99 9.92 -10.28
C LEU A 235 -9.02 10.88 -10.90
N ASP A 236 -10.04 10.36 -11.61
CA ASP A 236 -11.11 11.17 -12.18
C ASP A 236 -11.94 11.88 -11.09
N ARG A 237 -12.29 11.19 -10.02
CA ARG A 237 -13.00 11.77 -8.87
C ARG A 237 -12.15 12.82 -8.13
N ALA A 238 -10.84 12.60 -8.04
CA ALA A 238 -9.91 13.52 -7.37
C ALA A 238 -9.61 14.79 -8.18
N ALA A 239 -9.82 14.76 -9.50
CA ALA A 239 -9.62 15.88 -10.42
C ALA A 239 -10.87 16.77 -10.55
N ALA A 240 -12.05 16.28 -10.16
CA ALA A 240 -13.32 17.02 -10.21
C ALA A 240 -13.42 18.05 -9.08
#